data_12942d61c06bd51df4078cfe5ce17ef9
#
_entry.id   12942d61c06bd51df4078cfe5ce17ef9
#
_cell.length_a   1.000
_cell.length_b   1.000
_cell.length_c   1.000
_cell.angle_alpha   90.00
_cell.angle_beta   90.00
_cell.angle_gamma   90.00
#
_symmetry.space_group_name_H-M   'P 1'
#
loop_
_entity.id
_entity.type
_entity.pdbx_description
1 polymer ?
#
loop_
_entity_poly.entity_id
_entity_poly.type
_entity_poly.pdbx_seq_one_letter_code
_entity_poly.pdbx_strand_id
1 'polypeptide(L)'
;MKTLKLSTLALLISTMTFAQWDMYNPNPNNDPANAAEQLLNPANHVVLMIDHQSQMAFAVESQPIEELRINVGLLAASTKLYNVPTIITTVAEKSFSGPVFPEIREHYPDSKNYIDRSTMNSWEDKRIVEAVKNTGKKKLVVAGLWTEVCTLSASLSALEDGYEVYVVVDANGGTSQEAHDMAITRMIQAGVKPVTSLQYLLEIHRDWARSDKYNDIVKISKKYGGAYGLGIDYIKTMSKWMTGKEASEAEGHKK
;
A
#
# COMPACT_ATOMS: atom_id res chain seq x y z
N MET A 1 11.21 32.73 -32.08
CA MET A 1 11.05 32.95 -30.63
C MET A 1 9.86 32.14 -30.10
N LYS A 2 9.93 30.81 -29.98
CA LYS A 2 8.86 29.97 -29.38
C LYS A 2 9.36 28.62 -28.81
N THR A 3 10.61 28.52 -28.36
CA THR A 3 11.17 27.25 -27.85
C THR A 3 11.68 27.32 -26.40
N LEU A 4 11.37 28.38 -25.66
CA LEU A 4 11.93 28.57 -24.30
C LEU A 4 10.94 28.31 -23.15
N LYS A 5 9.74 27.77 -23.39
CA LYS A 5 8.73 27.58 -22.35
C LYS A 5 8.51 26.14 -21.90
N LEU A 6 9.05 25.12 -22.61
CA LEU A 6 8.87 23.72 -22.18
C LEU A 6 9.92 23.23 -21.16
N SER A 7 11.13 23.77 -21.21
CA SER A 7 12.18 23.33 -20.27
C SER A 7 11.99 23.85 -18.83
N THR A 8 11.41 25.04 -18.69
CA THR A 8 11.14 25.65 -17.37
C THR A 8 9.97 24.97 -16.63
N LEU A 9 8.98 24.45 -17.36
CA LEU A 9 7.85 23.76 -16.75
C LEU A 9 8.22 22.35 -16.26
N ALA A 10 9.06 21.63 -17.01
CA ALA A 10 9.56 20.32 -16.60
C ALA A 10 10.49 20.40 -15.39
N LEU A 11 11.29 21.46 -15.27
CA LEU A 11 12.17 21.70 -14.13
C LEU A 11 11.37 22.06 -12.85
N LEU A 12 10.27 22.81 -12.99
CA LEU A 12 9.38 23.17 -11.89
C LEU A 12 8.60 21.98 -11.33
N ILE A 13 8.24 21.00 -12.18
CA ILE A 13 7.54 19.80 -11.72
C ILE A 13 8.48 18.84 -10.98
N SER A 14 9.75 18.74 -11.39
CA SER A 14 10.74 17.91 -10.69
C SER A 14 11.18 18.52 -9.35
N THR A 15 11.25 19.85 -9.24
CA THR A 15 11.61 20.54 -8.00
C THR A 15 10.47 20.55 -6.98
N MET A 16 9.19 20.54 -7.41
CA MET A 16 8.04 20.46 -6.48
C MET A 16 7.99 19.13 -5.71
N THR A 17 8.42 18.02 -6.29
CA THR A 17 8.39 16.72 -5.61
C THR A 17 9.44 16.61 -4.49
N PHE A 18 10.61 17.18 -4.66
CA PHE A 18 11.64 17.22 -3.61
C PHE A 18 11.31 18.26 -2.53
N ALA A 19 10.92 19.46 -2.91
CA ALA A 19 10.56 20.52 -1.96
C ALA A 19 9.35 20.14 -1.08
N GLN A 20 8.41 19.35 -1.60
CA GLN A 20 7.25 18.87 -0.83
C GLN A 20 7.65 17.80 0.20
N TRP A 21 8.66 16.99 -0.10
CA TRP A 21 9.21 16.02 0.85
C TRP A 21 9.96 16.72 1.99
N ASP A 22 10.78 17.73 1.68
CA ASP A 22 11.56 18.48 2.68
C ASP A 22 10.66 19.29 3.64
N MET A 23 9.52 19.79 3.18
CA MET A 23 8.57 20.50 4.05
C MET A 23 7.96 19.62 5.15
N TYR A 24 7.97 18.29 4.99
CA TYR A 24 7.39 17.34 5.96
C TYR A 24 8.44 16.69 6.87
N ASN A 25 9.71 17.02 6.72
CA ASN A 25 10.78 16.48 7.55
C ASN A 25 11.40 17.59 8.42
N PRO A 26 10.87 17.82 9.64
CA PRO A 26 11.35 18.88 10.50
C PRO A 26 12.71 18.61 11.13
N ASN A 27 13.24 17.38 11.02
CA ASN A 27 14.54 17.04 11.59
C ASN A 27 15.67 17.47 10.63
N PRO A 28 16.51 18.46 11.01
CA PRO A 28 17.56 18.98 10.15
C PRO A 28 18.69 17.95 9.86
N ASN A 29 18.74 16.84 10.59
CA ASN A 29 19.71 15.77 10.40
C ASN A 29 19.20 14.66 9.45
N ASN A 30 17.94 14.72 9.02
CA ASN A 30 17.41 13.75 8.08
C ASN A 30 17.74 14.16 6.65
N ASP A 31 18.36 13.23 5.93
CA ASP A 31 18.64 13.38 4.51
C ASP A 31 17.94 12.27 3.71
N PRO A 32 16.76 12.55 3.12
CA PRO A 32 16.03 11.59 2.30
C PRO A 32 16.82 11.08 1.09
N ALA A 33 17.83 11.83 0.63
CA ALA A 33 18.68 11.42 -0.50
C ALA A 33 19.56 10.21 -0.15
N ASN A 34 19.83 9.96 1.13
CA ASN A 34 20.56 8.78 1.61
C ASN A 34 19.69 7.51 1.68
N ALA A 35 18.38 7.61 1.44
CA ALA A 35 17.53 6.43 1.45
C ALA A 35 17.80 5.53 0.23
N ALA A 36 17.85 4.21 0.46
CA ALA A 36 18.01 3.25 -0.62
C ALA A 36 16.93 3.42 -1.69
N GLU A 37 17.32 3.40 -2.97
CA GLU A 37 16.41 3.56 -4.11
C GLU A 37 15.27 2.54 -4.11
N GLN A 38 15.54 1.34 -3.60
CA GLN A 38 14.54 0.27 -3.51
C GLN A 38 13.41 0.57 -2.52
N LEU A 39 13.60 1.44 -1.56
CA LEU A 39 12.56 1.77 -0.59
C LEU A 39 11.38 2.47 -1.25
N LEU A 40 10.18 2.13 -0.76
CA LEU A 40 8.94 2.78 -1.17
C LEU A 40 8.80 4.15 -0.48
N ASN A 41 8.22 5.09 -1.21
CA ASN A 41 7.77 6.37 -0.68
C ASN A 41 6.46 6.78 -1.40
N PRO A 42 5.70 7.73 -0.87
CA PRO A 42 4.40 8.08 -1.45
C PRO A 42 4.43 8.51 -2.92
N ALA A 43 5.58 8.98 -3.41
CA ALA A 43 5.71 9.54 -4.76
C ALA A 43 6.24 8.54 -5.81
N ASN A 44 6.78 7.37 -5.42
CA ASN A 44 7.55 6.53 -6.37
C ASN A 44 6.85 5.26 -6.84
N HIS A 45 5.63 4.96 -6.36
CA HIS A 45 4.94 3.72 -6.69
C HIS A 45 3.44 3.89 -6.92
N VAL A 46 2.82 2.86 -7.44
CA VAL A 46 1.38 2.66 -7.58
C VAL A 46 0.99 1.35 -6.91
N VAL A 47 -0.19 1.28 -6.32
CA VAL A 47 -0.71 0.05 -5.70
C VAL A 47 -1.81 -0.55 -6.56
N LEU A 48 -1.76 -1.86 -6.78
CA LEU A 48 -2.78 -2.66 -7.45
C LEU A 48 -3.38 -3.64 -6.44
N MET A 49 -4.64 -3.42 -6.08
CA MET A 49 -5.42 -4.30 -5.21
C MET A 49 -6.32 -5.18 -6.05
N ILE A 50 -6.06 -6.49 -6.03
CA ILE A 50 -6.67 -7.47 -6.96
C ILE A 50 -7.66 -8.34 -6.20
N ASP A 51 -8.94 -8.28 -6.59
CA ASP A 51 -9.96 -9.27 -6.23
C ASP A 51 -10.14 -9.54 -4.73
N HIS A 52 -9.92 -8.55 -3.89
CA HIS A 52 -10.29 -8.64 -2.47
C HIS A 52 -11.81 -8.60 -2.32
N GLN A 53 -12.46 -9.69 -2.75
CA GLN A 53 -13.91 -9.81 -2.83
C GLN A 53 -14.43 -10.82 -1.81
N SER A 54 -15.64 -10.55 -1.28
CA SER A 54 -16.17 -11.26 -0.12
C SER A 54 -16.33 -12.77 -0.34
N GLN A 55 -16.74 -13.21 -1.53
CA GLN A 55 -16.90 -14.64 -1.81
C GLN A 55 -15.59 -15.34 -2.12
N MET A 56 -14.58 -14.62 -2.64
CA MET A 56 -13.22 -15.15 -2.81
C MET A 56 -12.57 -15.49 -1.46
N ALA A 57 -12.93 -14.76 -0.42
CA ALA A 57 -12.41 -14.98 0.94
C ALA A 57 -12.78 -16.34 1.53
N PHE A 58 -13.92 -16.94 1.12
CA PHE A 58 -14.34 -18.25 1.64
C PHE A 58 -13.39 -19.41 1.27
N ALA A 59 -12.58 -19.24 0.24
CA ALA A 59 -11.58 -20.22 -0.16
C ALA A 59 -10.16 -19.89 0.32
N VAL A 60 -10.00 -18.87 1.16
CA VAL A 60 -8.69 -18.55 1.74
C VAL A 60 -8.44 -19.44 2.95
N GLU A 61 -7.38 -20.24 2.87
CA GLU A 61 -6.94 -21.15 3.95
C GLU A 61 -5.48 -20.88 4.40
N SER A 62 -4.78 -19.96 3.72
CA SER A 62 -3.37 -19.64 4.03
C SER A 62 -3.19 -18.77 5.27
N GLN A 63 -4.24 -18.12 5.75
CA GLN A 63 -4.24 -17.31 6.97
C GLN A 63 -5.68 -17.09 7.47
N PRO A 64 -5.88 -16.74 8.75
CA PRO A 64 -7.18 -16.35 9.26
C PRO A 64 -7.78 -15.17 8.48
N ILE A 65 -9.06 -15.26 8.14
CA ILE A 65 -9.72 -14.23 7.32
C ILE A 65 -9.74 -12.86 8.02
N GLU A 66 -9.81 -12.83 9.34
CA GLU A 66 -9.74 -11.61 10.13
C GLU A 66 -8.40 -10.91 9.97
N GLU A 67 -7.30 -11.66 9.98
CA GLU A 67 -5.96 -11.12 9.78
C GLU A 67 -5.80 -10.58 8.35
N LEU A 68 -6.24 -11.33 7.35
CA LEU A 68 -6.25 -10.86 5.96
C LEU A 68 -7.00 -9.53 5.82
N ARG A 69 -8.22 -9.44 6.37
CA ARG A 69 -9.04 -8.23 6.29
C ARG A 69 -8.39 -7.03 6.98
N ILE A 70 -7.78 -7.26 8.15
CA ILE A 70 -7.03 -6.23 8.89
C ILE A 70 -5.86 -5.72 8.05
N ASN A 71 -5.06 -6.61 7.48
CA ASN A 71 -3.90 -6.27 6.67
C ASN A 71 -4.27 -5.54 5.36
N VAL A 72 -5.34 -5.98 4.71
CA VAL A 72 -5.92 -5.30 3.53
C VAL A 72 -6.43 -3.91 3.91
N GLY A 73 -7.09 -3.77 5.05
CA GLY A 73 -7.54 -2.48 5.58
C GLY A 73 -6.37 -1.54 5.89
N LEU A 74 -5.29 -2.08 6.48
CA LEU A 74 -4.07 -1.32 6.74
C LEU A 74 -3.45 -0.79 5.45
N LEU A 75 -3.34 -1.64 4.41
CA LEU A 75 -2.84 -1.24 3.11
C LEU A 75 -3.72 -0.14 2.48
N ALA A 76 -5.04 -0.34 2.43
CA ALA A 76 -5.98 0.61 1.85
C ALA A 76 -5.98 1.97 2.58
N ALA A 77 -5.96 1.96 3.92
CA ALA A 77 -5.87 3.16 4.73
C ALA A 77 -4.55 3.92 4.49
N SER A 78 -3.44 3.19 4.40
CA SER A 78 -2.10 3.75 4.17
C SER A 78 -2.02 4.44 2.81
N THR A 79 -2.44 3.77 1.75
CA THR A 79 -2.43 4.33 0.39
C THR A 79 -3.32 5.57 0.29
N LYS A 80 -4.48 5.54 0.94
CA LYS A 80 -5.40 6.69 0.99
C LYS A 80 -4.81 7.88 1.72
N LEU A 81 -4.20 7.66 2.90
CA LEU A 81 -3.60 8.71 3.72
C LEU A 81 -2.49 9.45 2.97
N TYR A 82 -1.68 8.70 2.23
CA TYR A 82 -0.53 9.25 1.51
C TYR A 82 -0.82 9.63 0.06
N ASN A 83 -2.07 9.54 -0.38
CA ASN A 83 -2.49 9.81 -1.77
C ASN A 83 -1.68 8.99 -2.80
N VAL A 84 -1.32 7.76 -2.45
CA VAL A 84 -0.66 6.86 -3.38
C VAL A 84 -1.66 6.43 -4.46
N PRO A 85 -1.34 6.55 -5.76
CA PRO A 85 -2.19 6.04 -6.81
C PRO A 85 -2.56 4.58 -6.55
N THR A 86 -3.85 4.27 -6.46
CA THR A 86 -4.34 2.94 -6.12
C THR A 86 -5.39 2.50 -7.13
N ILE A 87 -5.15 1.37 -7.76
CA ILE A 87 -6.04 0.74 -8.72
C ILE A 87 -6.67 -0.47 -8.04
N ILE A 88 -7.99 -0.56 -8.09
CA ILE A 88 -8.77 -1.65 -7.50
C ILE A 88 -9.43 -2.41 -8.62
N THR A 89 -9.20 -3.72 -8.66
CA THR A 89 -9.83 -4.60 -9.63
C THR A 89 -10.73 -5.60 -8.95
N THR A 90 -11.73 -6.06 -9.70
CA THR A 90 -12.62 -7.16 -9.35
C THR A 90 -12.66 -8.18 -10.48
N VAL A 91 -13.03 -9.40 -10.17
CA VAL A 91 -13.32 -10.44 -11.16
C VAL A 91 -14.72 -10.95 -10.93
N ALA A 92 -15.55 -10.93 -11.99
CA ALA A 92 -16.92 -11.44 -11.96
C ALA A 92 -17.73 -10.94 -10.73
N GLU A 93 -17.67 -9.63 -10.43
CA GLU A 93 -18.22 -9.02 -9.22
C GLU A 93 -19.70 -9.34 -9.01
N LYS A 94 -20.49 -9.28 -10.09
CA LYS A 94 -21.94 -9.48 -10.05
C LYS A 94 -22.38 -10.95 -10.06
N SER A 95 -21.44 -11.89 -10.04
CA SER A 95 -21.74 -13.31 -10.12
C SER A 95 -20.97 -14.12 -9.08
N PHE A 96 -19.78 -14.63 -9.42
CA PHE A 96 -19.04 -15.58 -8.60
C PHE A 96 -18.38 -14.94 -7.38
N SER A 97 -17.72 -13.77 -7.56
CA SER A 97 -16.75 -13.28 -6.55
C SER A 97 -17.35 -12.28 -5.55
N GLY A 98 -18.50 -11.67 -5.89
CA GLY A 98 -19.17 -10.71 -5.02
C GLY A 98 -18.44 -9.37 -4.87
N PRO A 99 -18.90 -8.52 -3.92
CA PRO A 99 -18.37 -7.18 -3.75
C PRO A 99 -17.01 -7.16 -3.08
N VAL A 100 -16.28 -6.08 -3.30
CA VAL A 100 -15.00 -5.76 -2.65
C VAL A 100 -15.16 -5.68 -1.13
N PHE A 101 -14.12 -6.02 -0.38
CA PHE A 101 -14.08 -5.99 1.08
C PHE A 101 -14.52 -4.64 1.64
N PRO A 102 -15.29 -4.62 2.76
CA PRO A 102 -15.69 -3.39 3.43
C PRO A 102 -14.49 -2.49 3.79
N GLU A 103 -13.37 -3.07 4.16
CA GLU A 103 -12.14 -2.38 4.54
C GLU A 103 -11.54 -1.56 3.40
N ILE A 104 -11.67 -2.03 2.16
CA ILE A 104 -11.28 -1.24 0.98
C ILE A 104 -12.34 -0.17 0.69
N ARG A 105 -13.63 -0.52 0.74
CA ARG A 105 -14.71 0.42 0.45
C ARG A 105 -14.79 1.58 1.43
N GLU A 106 -14.34 1.39 2.68
CA GLU A 106 -14.24 2.47 3.66
C GLU A 106 -13.34 3.62 3.17
N HIS A 107 -12.25 3.28 2.48
CA HIS A 107 -11.27 4.25 1.99
C HIS A 107 -11.47 4.64 0.52
N TYR A 108 -12.08 3.78 -0.25
CA TYR A 108 -12.36 3.92 -1.68
C TYR A 108 -13.84 3.63 -1.98
N PRO A 109 -14.78 4.50 -1.55
CA PRO A 109 -16.21 4.20 -1.61
C PRO A 109 -16.80 4.24 -3.03
N ASP A 110 -16.14 4.87 -4.00
CA ASP A 110 -16.64 4.99 -5.36
C ASP A 110 -16.32 3.72 -6.18
N SER A 111 -17.24 2.75 -6.14
CA SER A 111 -17.10 1.50 -6.87
C SER A 111 -17.08 1.66 -8.40
N LYS A 112 -17.48 2.81 -8.94
CA LYS A 112 -17.40 3.09 -10.39
C LYS A 112 -15.96 3.13 -10.89
N ASN A 113 -15.01 3.36 -9.98
CA ASN A 113 -13.58 3.36 -10.28
C ASN A 113 -12.94 1.96 -10.18
N TYR A 114 -13.69 0.93 -9.78
CA TYR A 114 -13.19 -0.44 -9.78
C TYR A 114 -13.28 -1.02 -11.19
N ILE A 115 -12.23 -1.74 -11.59
CA ILE A 115 -12.18 -2.35 -12.92
C ILE A 115 -12.59 -3.82 -12.81
N ASP A 116 -13.84 -4.12 -13.13
CA ASP A 116 -14.32 -5.50 -13.18
C ASP A 116 -13.91 -6.18 -14.49
N ARG A 117 -13.43 -7.41 -14.39
CA ARG A 117 -12.89 -8.22 -15.48
C ARG A 117 -13.31 -9.69 -15.40
N SER A 118 -12.88 -10.49 -16.38
CA SER A 118 -13.07 -11.94 -16.42
C SER A 118 -11.78 -12.75 -16.51
N THR A 119 -10.65 -12.10 -16.83
CA THR A 119 -9.34 -12.77 -16.91
C THR A 119 -8.81 -13.08 -15.52
N MET A 120 -8.11 -14.21 -15.34
CA MET A 120 -7.41 -14.53 -14.08
C MET A 120 -6.22 -13.59 -13.87
N ASN A 121 -5.44 -13.40 -14.92
CA ASN A 121 -4.36 -12.44 -14.91
C ASN A 121 -4.91 -11.03 -15.19
N SER A 122 -4.90 -10.16 -14.18
CA SER A 122 -5.36 -8.78 -14.34
C SER A 122 -4.51 -7.97 -15.33
N TRP A 123 -3.26 -8.36 -15.57
CA TRP A 123 -2.39 -7.70 -16.54
C TRP A 123 -2.78 -7.96 -17.99
N GLU A 124 -3.63 -8.95 -18.26
CA GLU A 124 -4.22 -9.19 -19.59
C GLU A 124 -5.39 -8.24 -19.92
N ASP A 125 -5.89 -7.48 -18.94
CA ASP A 125 -6.88 -6.44 -19.19
C ASP A 125 -6.19 -5.10 -19.46
N LYS A 126 -6.32 -4.62 -20.70
CA LYS A 126 -5.70 -3.36 -21.15
C LYS A 126 -6.06 -2.16 -20.29
N ARG A 127 -7.28 -2.10 -19.73
CA ARG A 127 -7.73 -0.99 -18.88
C ARG A 127 -6.91 -0.91 -17.60
N ILE A 128 -6.51 -2.04 -17.03
CA ILE A 128 -5.68 -2.10 -15.82
C ILE A 128 -4.26 -1.67 -16.15
N VAL A 129 -3.68 -2.22 -17.21
CA VAL A 129 -2.34 -1.85 -17.67
C VAL A 129 -2.24 -0.36 -17.99
N GLU A 130 -3.23 0.19 -18.69
CA GLU A 130 -3.33 1.62 -19.00
C GLU A 130 -3.47 2.47 -17.72
N ALA A 131 -4.32 2.06 -16.78
CA ALA A 131 -4.48 2.75 -15.51
C ALA A 131 -3.17 2.81 -14.72
N VAL A 132 -2.40 1.71 -14.66
CA VAL A 132 -1.08 1.67 -14.04
C VAL A 132 -0.09 2.57 -14.80
N LYS A 133 0.01 2.45 -16.12
CA LYS A 133 0.90 3.26 -16.98
C LYS A 133 0.64 4.75 -16.84
N ASN A 134 -0.62 5.16 -16.77
CA ASN A 134 -1.02 6.56 -16.65
C ASN A 134 -0.59 7.21 -15.32
N THR A 135 -0.25 6.42 -14.30
CA THR A 135 0.34 6.97 -13.06
C THR A 135 1.77 7.47 -13.25
N GLY A 136 2.46 7.03 -14.31
CA GLY A 136 3.87 7.34 -14.57
C GLY A 136 4.85 6.69 -13.59
N LYS A 137 4.37 5.81 -12.70
CA LYS A 137 5.23 5.15 -11.70
C LYS A 137 5.94 3.94 -12.30
N LYS A 138 7.12 3.61 -11.76
CA LYS A 138 7.92 2.45 -12.17
C LYS A 138 7.90 1.30 -11.15
N LYS A 139 7.49 1.59 -9.92
CA LYS A 139 7.29 0.60 -8.87
C LYS A 139 5.81 0.25 -8.78
N LEU A 140 5.51 -1.03 -8.73
CA LEU A 140 4.16 -1.57 -8.59
C LEU A 140 4.09 -2.41 -7.30
N VAL A 141 3.21 -2.04 -6.39
CA VAL A 141 2.92 -2.82 -5.19
C VAL A 141 1.63 -3.60 -5.43
N VAL A 142 1.66 -4.91 -5.23
CA VAL A 142 0.53 -5.81 -5.54
C VAL A 142 0.06 -6.51 -4.27
N ALA A 143 -1.25 -6.58 -4.10
CA ALA A 143 -1.92 -7.42 -3.11
C ALA A 143 -3.21 -7.97 -3.70
N GLY A 144 -3.59 -9.21 -3.36
CA GLY A 144 -4.80 -9.76 -3.96
C GLY A 144 -5.17 -11.19 -3.59
N LEU A 145 -6.29 -11.64 -4.14
CA LEU A 145 -6.83 -12.99 -4.05
C LEU A 145 -6.98 -13.61 -5.44
N TRP A 146 -6.57 -14.87 -5.66
CA TRP A 146 -5.75 -15.64 -4.72
C TRP A 146 -4.29 -15.48 -5.08
N THR A 147 -3.42 -15.65 -4.08
CA THR A 147 -1.97 -15.43 -4.22
C THR A 147 -1.39 -16.16 -5.40
N GLU A 148 -1.72 -17.45 -5.55
CA GLU A 148 -1.20 -18.37 -6.57
C GLU A 148 -1.79 -18.17 -7.96
N VAL A 149 -2.84 -17.36 -8.08
CA VAL A 149 -3.52 -17.13 -9.36
C VAL A 149 -3.39 -15.68 -9.81
N CYS A 150 -4.24 -14.80 -9.31
CA CYS A 150 -4.35 -13.43 -9.81
C CYS A 150 -3.15 -12.57 -9.43
N THR A 151 -2.68 -12.68 -8.18
CA THR A 151 -1.51 -11.91 -7.71
C THR A 151 -0.23 -12.35 -8.39
N LEU A 152 0.03 -13.66 -8.41
CA LEU A 152 1.21 -14.23 -9.06
C LEU A 152 1.28 -13.84 -10.53
N SER A 153 0.19 -14.07 -11.28
CA SER A 153 0.17 -13.83 -12.72
C SER A 153 0.41 -12.37 -13.08
N ALA A 154 -0.29 -11.45 -12.39
CA ALA A 154 -0.11 -10.03 -12.60
C ALA A 154 1.31 -9.56 -12.23
N SER A 155 1.87 -10.08 -11.15
CA SER A 155 3.22 -9.72 -10.70
C SER A 155 4.29 -10.12 -11.72
N LEU A 156 4.21 -11.35 -12.26
CA LEU A 156 5.17 -11.80 -13.26
C LEU A 156 5.04 -11.03 -14.57
N SER A 157 3.81 -10.77 -15.03
CA SER A 157 3.58 -10.00 -16.24
C SER A 157 4.05 -8.54 -16.12
N ALA A 158 3.86 -7.94 -14.95
CA ALA A 158 4.35 -6.58 -14.69
C ALA A 158 5.89 -6.52 -14.65
N LEU A 159 6.56 -7.55 -14.12
CA LEU A 159 8.03 -7.66 -14.19
C LEU A 159 8.53 -7.69 -15.64
N GLU A 160 7.88 -8.49 -16.51
CA GLU A 160 8.23 -8.58 -17.93
C GLU A 160 8.03 -7.23 -18.65
N ASP A 161 7.03 -6.45 -18.24
CA ASP A 161 6.80 -5.07 -18.73
C ASP A 161 7.77 -4.03 -18.12
N GLY A 162 8.75 -4.47 -17.32
CA GLY A 162 9.82 -3.64 -16.77
C GLY A 162 9.48 -2.85 -15.51
N TYR A 163 8.43 -3.25 -14.78
CA TYR A 163 8.14 -2.70 -13.46
C TYR A 163 9.03 -3.32 -12.38
N GLU A 164 9.39 -2.55 -11.38
CA GLU A 164 9.90 -3.05 -10.12
C GLU A 164 8.71 -3.44 -9.24
N VAL A 165 8.50 -4.75 -9.03
CA VAL A 165 7.29 -5.27 -8.40
C VAL A 165 7.53 -5.63 -6.94
N TYR A 166 6.60 -5.24 -6.07
CA TYR A 166 6.54 -5.58 -4.65
C TYR A 166 5.23 -6.33 -4.37
N VAL A 167 5.28 -7.36 -3.54
CA VAL A 167 4.09 -8.10 -3.09
C VAL A 167 3.88 -7.91 -1.59
N VAL A 168 2.66 -7.49 -1.19
CA VAL A 168 2.30 -7.34 0.23
C VAL A 168 1.81 -8.70 0.73
N VAL A 169 2.72 -9.49 1.28
CA VAL A 169 2.53 -10.92 1.55
C VAL A 169 1.31 -11.18 2.44
N ASP A 170 1.16 -10.45 3.54
CA ASP A 170 0.09 -10.59 4.52
C ASP A 170 -1.26 -9.97 4.09
N ALA A 171 -1.28 -9.24 2.97
CA ALA A 171 -2.50 -8.77 2.32
C ALA A 171 -2.89 -9.62 1.09
N ASN A 172 -2.28 -10.81 0.96
CA ASN A 172 -2.61 -11.82 -0.03
C ASN A 172 -3.13 -13.08 0.67
N GLY A 173 -4.09 -13.77 0.07
CA GLY A 173 -4.61 -15.02 0.58
C GLY A 173 -4.61 -16.10 -0.49
N GLY A 174 -4.14 -17.29 -0.17
CA GLY A 174 -4.13 -18.47 -1.03
C GLY A 174 -5.15 -19.51 -0.62
N THR A 175 -5.47 -20.43 -1.53
CA THR A 175 -6.44 -21.52 -1.29
C THR A 175 -5.91 -22.62 -0.37
N SER A 176 -4.61 -22.59 -0.09
CA SER A 176 -3.95 -23.38 0.95
C SER A 176 -2.66 -22.66 1.38
N GLN A 177 -2.09 -23.04 2.52
CA GLN A 177 -0.79 -22.52 2.94
C GLN A 177 0.28 -22.85 1.91
N GLU A 178 0.32 -24.09 1.40
CA GLU A 178 1.30 -24.51 0.41
C GLU A 178 1.18 -23.71 -0.91
N ALA A 179 -0.05 -23.48 -1.40
CA ALA A 179 -0.27 -22.71 -2.63
C ALA A 179 0.22 -21.27 -2.46
N HIS A 180 -0.09 -20.63 -1.33
CA HIS A 180 0.39 -19.31 -0.99
C HIS A 180 1.92 -19.26 -0.96
N ASP A 181 2.56 -20.14 -0.18
CA ASP A 181 4.01 -20.13 0.03
C ASP A 181 4.78 -20.38 -1.28
N MET A 182 4.29 -21.31 -2.11
CA MET A 182 4.91 -21.58 -3.40
C MET A 182 4.74 -20.42 -4.38
N ALA A 183 3.61 -19.73 -4.35
CA ALA A 183 3.40 -18.55 -5.18
C ALA A 183 4.32 -17.39 -4.76
N ILE A 184 4.42 -17.11 -3.46
CA ILE A 184 5.36 -16.11 -2.93
C ILE A 184 6.79 -16.46 -3.28
N THR A 185 7.19 -17.72 -3.07
CA THR A 185 8.53 -18.20 -3.40
C THR A 185 8.84 -18.00 -4.89
N ARG A 186 7.90 -18.36 -5.78
CA ARG A 186 8.06 -18.17 -7.22
C ARG A 186 8.19 -16.70 -7.62
N MET A 187 7.39 -15.82 -7.01
CA MET A 187 7.49 -14.38 -7.22
C MET A 187 8.86 -13.83 -6.78
N ILE A 188 9.35 -14.23 -5.61
CA ILE A 188 10.69 -13.83 -5.12
C ILE A 188 11.79 -14.31 -6.06
N GLN A 189 11.75 -15.57 -6.51
CA GLN A 189 12.72 -16.11 -7.45
C GLN A 189 12.73 -15.38 -8.80
N ALA A 190 11.58 -14.82 -9.21
CA ALA A 190 11.47 -14.01 -10.41
C ALA A 190 11.94 -12.56 -10.21
N GLY A 191 12.18 -12.12 -8.97
CA GLY A 191 12.64 -10.77 -8.66
C GLY A 191 11.60 -9.85 -8.04
N VAL A 192 10.40 -10.36 -7.69
CA VAL A 192 9.41 -9.59 -6.90
C VAL A 192 9.91 -9.45 -5.47
N LYS A 193 9.75 -8.27 -4.88
CA LYS A 193 10.21 -7.94 -3.54
C LYS A 193 9.07 -8.10 -2.53
N PRO A 194 9.21 -8.98 -1.52
CA PRO A 194 8.18 -9.14 -0.49
C PRO A 194 8.22 -7.99 0.51
N VAL A 195 7.03 -7.54 0.93
CA VAL A 195 6.82 -6.61 2.04
C VAL A 195 5.58 -7.05 2.83
N THR A 196 5.41 -6.55 4.06
CA THR A 196 4.17 -6.71 4.82
C THR A 196 3.38 -5.40 4.87
N SER A 197 2.10 -5.46 5.20
CA SER A 197 1.23 -4.28 5.27
C SER A 197 1.72 -3.26 6.30
N LEU A 198 2.18 -3.71 7.46
CA LEU A 198 2.75 -2.82 8.49
C LEU A 198 4.11 -2.25 8.04
N GLN A 199 4.97 -3.08 7.44
CA GLN A 199 6.22 -2.60 6.86
C GLN A 199 5.95 -1.53 5.82
N TYR A 200 4.99 -1.76 4.90
CA TYR A 200 4.59 -0.79 3.89
C TYR A 200 4.18 0.56 4.50
N LEU A 201 3.28 0.55 5.51
CA LEU A 201 2.86 1.76 6.20
C LEU A 201 4.05 2.54 6.78
N LEU A 202 4.94 1.84 7.51
CA LEU A 202 6.06 2.48 8.20
C LEU A 202 7.17 2.91 7.22
N GLU A 203 7.36 2.18 6.14
CA GLU A 203 8.30 2.54 5.08
C GLU A 203 7.88 3.81 4.33
N ILE A 204 6.59 4.00 4.03
CA ILE A 204 6.11 5.23 3.40
C ILE A 204 5.94 6.39 4.38
N HIS A 205 5.74 6.11 5.67
CA HIS A 205 5.74 7.14 6.72
C HIS A 205 7.15 7.63 7.01
N ARG A 206 8.09 6.72 7.16
CA ARG A 206 9.54 6.87 7.26
C ARG A 206 10.05 7.62 8.48
N ASP A 207 9.35 8.62 8.99
CA ASP A 207 9.83 9.46 10.09
C ASP A 207 8.70 9.84 11.04
N TRP A 208 8.81 9.46 12.31
CA TRP A 208 7.85 9.80 13.35
C TRP A 208 7.82 11.30 13.69
N ALA A 209 8.84 12.08 13.30
CA ALA A 209 8.85 13.53 13.43
C ALA A 209 7.89 14.23 12.44
N ARG A 210 7.31 13.51 11.50
CA ARG A 210 6.28 14.02 10.57
C ARG A 210 4.96 14.28 11.28
N SER A 211 4.87 15.45 11.91
CA SER A 211 3.71 15.84 12.73
C SER A 211 2.41 15.99 11.94
N ASP A 212 2.50 16.27 10.63
CA ASP A 212 1.35 16.43 9.73
C ASP A 212 0.50 15.16 9.58
N LYS A 213 1.10 13.97 9.74
CA LYS A 213 0.45 12.66 9.62
C LYS A 213 0.39 11.87 10.91
N TYR A 214 0.98 12.36 11.99
CA TYR A 214 1.15 11.61 13.23
C TYR A 214 -0.17 11.05 13.78
N ASN A 215 -1.20 11.88 13.91
CA ASN A 215 -2.48 11.45 14.46
C ASN A 215 -3.21 10.43 13.57
N ASP A 216 -3.11 10.60 12.25
CA ASP A 216 -3.72 9.67 11.30
C ASP A 216 -3.01 8.32 11.31
N ILE A 217 -1.66 8.31 11.36
CA ILE A 217 -0.88 7.07 11.49
C ILE A 217 -1.21 6.35 12.78
N VAL A 218 -1.27 7.05 13.90
CA VAL A 218 -1.66 6.46 15.19
C VAL A 218 -3.05 5.85 15.11
N LYS A 219 -4.02 6.56 14.52
CA LYS A 219 -5.39 6.07 14.34
C LYS A 219 -5.45 4.81 13.47
N ILE A 220 -4.75 4.81 12.32
CA ILE A 220 -4.67 3.66 11.41
C ILE A 220 -4.00 2.47 12.11
N SER A 221 -2.87 2.71 12.78
CA SER A 221 -2.14 1.66 13.49
C SER A 221 -2.96 1.03 14.61
N LYS A 222 -3.71 1.83 15.37
CA LYS A 222 -4.62 1.32 16.42
C LYS A 222 -5.75 0.49 15.84
N LYS A 223 -6.26 0.86 14.67
CA LYS A 223 -7.37 0.14 14.03
C LYS A 223 -6.93 -1.15 13.34
N TYR A 224 -5.79 -1.13 12.66
CA TYR A 224 -5.37 -2.19 11.75
C TYR A 224 -3.98 -2.77 12.06
N GLY A 225 -3.21 -2.19 12.97
CA GLY A 225 -1.82 -2.57 13.21
C GLY A 225 -1.63 -3.76 14.17
N GLY A 226 -2.69 -4.49 14.53
CA GLY A 226 -2.59 -5.66 15.39
C GLY A 226 -1.84 -5.40 16.69
N ALA A 227 -0.83 -6.20 16.98
CA ALA A 227 0.02 -6.05 18.18
C ALA A 227 0.74 -4.70 18.26
N TYR A 228 1.13 -4.12 17.11
CA TYR A 228 1.75 -2.80 17.05
C TYR A 228 0.76 -1.70 17.49
N GLY A 229 -0.48 -1.76 17.01
CA GLY A 229 -1.54 -0.84 17.42
C GLY A 229 -1.89 -0.96 18.91
N LEU A 230 -1.93 -2.19 19.43
CA LEU A 230 -2.10 -2.44 20.86
C LEU A 230 -0.96 -1.85 21.68
N GLY A 231 0.30 -1.97 21.21
CA GLY A 231 1.46 -1.34 21.84
C GLY A 231 1.35 0.18 21.94
N ILE A 232 0.86 0.84 20.90
CA ILE A 232 0.60 2.29 20.90
C ILE A 232 -0.45 2.66 21.94
N ASP A 233 -1.55 1.90 22.03
CA ASP A 233 -2.61 2.11 23.03
C ASP A 233 -2.09 1.92 24.43
N TYR A 234 -1.33 0.86 24.66
CA TYR A 234 -0.77 0.55 25.97
C TYR A 234 0.16 1.66 26.46
N ILE A 235 1.07 2.14 25.62
CA ILE A 235 1.99 3.25 25.96
C ILE A 235 1.21 4.51 26.34
N LYS A 236 0.20 4.91 25.55
CA LYS A 236 -0.63 6.08 25.85
C LYS A 236 -1.44 5.92 27.14
N THR A 237 -2.02 4.75 27.36
CA THR A 237 -2.79 4.43 28.57
C THR A 237 -1.89 4.41 29.79
N MET A 238 -0.71 3.77 29.72
CA MET A 238 0.25 3.70 30.83
C MET A 238 0.82 5.08 31.17
N SER A 239 1.12 5.90 30.17
CA SER A 239 1.59 7.27 30.39
C SER A 239 0.55 8.08 31.16
N LYS A 240 -0.72 7.99 30.78
CA LYS A 240 -1.82 8.66 31.50
C LYS A 240 -1.95 8.15 32.92
N TRP A 241 -1.90 6.84 33.10
CA TRP A 241 -2.02 6.19 34.43
C TRP A 241 -0.87 6.54 35.36
N MET A 242 0.38 6.56 34.85
CA MET A 242 1.58 6.86 35.64
C MET A 242 1.74 8.34 35.97
N THR A 243 1.35 9.24 35.06
CA THR A 243 1.61 10.67 35.19
C THR A 243 0.40 11.51 35.53
N GLY A 244 -0.80 10.94 35.45
CA GLY A 244 -2.07 11.64 35.58
C GLY A 244 -2.34 12.63 34.42
N LYS A 245 -1.44 12.69 33.44
CA LYS A 245 -1.57 13.54 32.23
C LYS A 245 -1.73 12.66 31.02
N GLU A 246 -2.56 13.08 30.08
CA GLU A 246 -2.51 12.48 28.74
C GLU A 246 -1.13 12.73 28.16
N ALA A 247 -0.53 11.69 27.59
CA ALA A 247 0.69 11.88 26.79
C ALA A 247 0.33 12.89 25.68
N SER A 248 0.92 14.08 25.73
CA SER A 248 0.67 15.06 24.70
C SER A 248 1.17 14.50 23.38
N GLU A 249 0.35 14.58 22.35
CA GLU A 249 0.64 14.02 21.03
C GLU A 249 1.87 14.69 20.37
N ALA A 250 2.45 15.69 21.03
CA ALA A 250 3.52 16.53 20.50
C ALA A 250 4.79 16.66 21.40
N GLU A 251 4.85 16.06 22.59
CA GLU A 251 6.02 16.28 23.50
C GLU A 251 7.20 15.36 23.24
N GLY A 252 7.14 14.42 22.32
CA GLY A 252 8.25 13.54 21.97
C GLY A 252 9.43 14.22 21.25
N HIS A 253 9.28 15.45 20.76
CA HIS A 253 10.25 16.05 19.84
C HIS A 253 10.58 17.52 20.11
N LYS A 254 10.38 17.99 21.36
CA LYS A 254 10.99 19.26 21.80
C LYS A 254 12.18 18.95 22.71
N LYS A 255 13.29 18.59 22.13
CA LYS A 255 14.64 18.84 22.66
C LYS A 255 15.63 18.87 21.51
#